data_dfbcbf28495989b0a9c0e131f5291548
#
_entry.id   dfbcbf28495989b0a9c0e131f5291548
#
_cell.length_a   1.000
_cell.length_b   1.000
_cell.length_c   1.000
_cell.angle_alpha   90.00
_cell.angle_beta   90.00
_cell.angle_gamma   90.00
#
_symmetry.space_group_name_H-M   'P 1'
#
loop_
_entity.id
_entity.type
_entity.pdbx_description
1 polymer ?
#
loop_
_entity_poly.entity_id
_entity_poly.type
_entity_poly.pdbx_seq_one_letter_code
_entity_poly.pdbx_strand_id
1 'polypeptide(L)'
;MLYYLIFPPAADQSTIGDGVMKIQALMVSDPITISAQASISEAIELMKINSIRHLPVVSEENLLKGFLTLADLKQGLIPSMLGDLNLQDLMIKEPIMVRPDDDVEIAAQLIYKHKIGGMPVVDNGQLVGIITATDILRTFIDMMGILTSTSRIDVAVGNQPGGLKKALQIVNDKGADIINVGMTADQTGQRVYYFRLAACKTANIKKALEKQGYEVLAALD
;
A
#
# COMPACT_ATOMS: atom_id res chain seq x y z
N MET A 1 -27.75 -4.45 1.14
CA MET A 1 -27.24 -3.09 1.33
C MET A 1 -25.83 -3.08 0.77
N LEU A 2 -25.69 -2.67 -0.51
CA LEU A 2 -24.42 -2.72 -1.25
C LEU A 2 -23.52 -1.60 -0.71
N TYR A 3 -22.38 -1.98 -0.13
CA TYR A 3 -21.30 -1.05 0.14
C TYR A 3 -20.70 -0.62 -1.20
N TYR A 4 -21.04 0.55 -1.67
CA TYR A 4 -20.23 1.25 -2.67
C TYR A 4 -18.92 1.65 -1.98
N LEU A 5 -17.92 0.80 -2.07
CA LEU A 5 -16.54 1.22 -1.90
C LEU A 5 -16.26 2.23 -3.01
N ILE A 6 -16.21 3.52 -2.64
CA ILE A 6 -15.66 4.56 -3.51
C ILE A 6 -14.17 4.26 -3.60
N PHE A 7 -13.79 3.47 -4.59
CA PHE A 7 -12.38 3.28 -4.94
C PHE A 7 -11.96 4.53 -5.72
N PRO A 8 -10.92 5.26 -5.30
CA PRO A 8 -10.29 6.20 -6.21
C PRO A 8 -9.86 5.44 -7.46
N PRO A 9 -9.88 6.07 -8.63
CA PRO A 9 -9.46 5.43 -9.88
C PRO A 9 -8.05 4.85 -9.72
N ALA A 10 -7.77 3.76 -10.44
CA ALA A 10 -6.43 3.19 -10.51
C ALA A 10 -5.43 4.30 -10.85
N ALA A 11 -4.26 4.27 -10.22
CA ALA A 11 -3.22 5.27 -10.43
C ALA A 11 -3.02 5.49 -11.94
N ASP A 12 -3.11 6.74 -12.35
CA ASP A 12 -2.89 7.11 -13.74
C ASP A 12 -1.44 6.75 -14.11
N GLN A 13 -1.27 5.93 -15.13
CA GLN A 13 0.05 5.46 -15.59
C GLN A 13 0.97 6.61 -16.05
N SER A 14 0.45 7.84 -16.18
CA SER A 14 1.24 9.03 -16.49
C SER A 14 2.11 9.54 -15.32
N THR A 15 1.94 9.01 -14.12
CA THR A 15 2.62 9.44 -12.89
C THR A 15 3.90 8.68 -12.56
N ILE A 16 4.36 7.78 -13.42
CA ILE A 16 5.67 7.13 -13.30
C ILE A 16 6.72 8.02 -14.00
N GLY A 17 7.03 9.16 -13.41
CA GLY A 17 8.20 9.95 -13.76
C GLY A 17 9.46 9.23 -13.26
N ASP A 18 10.47 9.09 -14.13
CA ASP A 18 11.80 8.52 -13.82
C ASP A 18 11.84 7.12 -13.17
N GLY A 19 10.80 6.30 -13.33
CA GLY A 19 10.75 4.92 -12.84
C GLY A 19 10.52 4.76 -11.33
N VAL A 20 10.32 5.85 -10.58
CA VAL A 20 10.04 5.84 -9.13
C VAL A 20 8.61 6.33 -8.87
N MET A 21 7.85 5.58 -8.10
CA MET A 21 6.48 5.93 -7.76
C MET A 21 6.45 6.98 -6.65
N LYS A 22 5.84 8.14 -6.93
CA LYS A 22 5.73 9.26 -6.00
C LYS A 22 4.46 9.15 -5.15
N ILE A 23 4.50 9.72 -3.94
CA ILE A 23 3.38 9.70 -2.99
C ILE A 23 2.12 10.33 -3.58
N GLN A 24 2.25 11.42 -4.35
CA GLN A 24 1.12 12.09 -5.01
C GLN A 24 0.31 11.16 -5.93
N ALA A 25 0.91 10.08 -6.44
CA ALA A 25 0.23 9.11 -7.30
C ALA A 25 -0.68 8.15 -6.50
N LEU A 26 -0.45 8.00 -5.19
CA LEU A 26 -1.14 7.04 -4.33
C LEU A 26 -1.94 7.67 -3.20
N MET A 27 -1.61 8.89 -2.82
CA MET A 27 -2.29 9.59 -1.73
C MET A 27 -3.76 9.82 -2.07
N VAL A 28 -4.60 9.89 -1.05
CA VAL A 28 -5.93 10.46 -1.17
C VAL A 28 -5.77 11.98 -1.14
N SER A 29 -6.00 12.63 -2.29
CA SER A 29 -6.03 14.09 -2.40
C SER A 29 -7.30 14.63 -1.74
N ASP A 30 -7.26 15.86 -1.22
CA ASP A 30 -8.39 16.50 -0.54
C ASP A 30 -9.02 15.60 0.55
N PRO A 31 -8.23 15.17 1.55
CA PRO A 31 -8.72 14.28 2.58
C PRO A 31 -9.76 14.98 3.46
N ILE A 32 -10.63 14.17 4.08
CA ILE A 32 -11.54 14.67 5.11
C ILE A 32 -10.72 15.22 6.26
N THR A 33 -11.02 16.45 6.69
CA THR A 33 -10.31 17.17 7.74
C THR A 33 -11.27 17.63 8.83
N ILE A 34 -10.73 18.08 9.95
CA ILE A 34 -11.49 18.66 11.04
C ILE A 34 -10.76 19.89 11.62
N SER A 35 -11.53 20.83 12.16
CA SER A 35 -10.97 21.96 12.89
C SER A 35 -10.48 21.56 14.28
N ALA A 36 -9.43 22.21 14.76
CA ALA A 36 -8.93 22.03 16.12
C ALA A 36 -9.94 22.44 17.22
N GLN A 37 -10.96 23.21 16.87
CA GLN A 37 -12.05 23.65 17.75
C GLN A 37 -13.23 22.69 17.79
N ALA A 38 -13.26 21.69 16.91
CA ALA A 38 -14.33 20.69 16.89
C ALA A 38 -14.30 19.82 18.15
N SER A 39 -15.43 19.20 18.47
CA SER A 39 -15.54 18.28 19.59
C SER A 39 -15.01 16.90 19.26
N ILE A 40 -14.68 16.14 20.30
CA ILE A 40 -14.30 14.71 20.19
C ILE A 40 -15.43 13.90 19.54
N SER A 41 -16.70 14.20 19.90
CA SER A 41 -17.87 13.52 19.34
C SER A 41 -18.00 13.75 17.83
N GLU A 42 -17.80 14.99 17.36
CA GLU A 42 -17.80 15.29 15.93
C GLU A 42 -16.68 14.55 15.18
N ALA A 43 -15.47 14.47 15.76
CA ALA A 43 -14.37 13.71 15.16
C ALA A 43 -14.70 12.22 15.02
N ILE A 44 -15.30 11.61 16.04
CA ILE A 44 -15.70 10.20 16.04
C ILE A 44 -16.81 9.96 15.00
N GLU A 45 -17.81 10.83 14.96
CA GLU A 45 -18.91 10.72 14.00
C GLU A 45 -18.40 10.85 12.56
N LEU A 46 -17.53 11.82 12.30
CA LEU A 46 -16.92 12.06 11.00
C LEU A 46 -16.11 10.83 10.53
N MET A 47 -15.30 10.25 11.42
CA MET A 47 -14.58 9.01 11.13
C MET A 47 -15.52 7.83 10.84
N LYS A 48 -16.61 7.71 11.61
CA LYS A 48 -17.59 6.62 11.47
C LYS A 48 -18.37 6.72 10.17
N ILE A 49 -18.92 7.89 9.84
CA ILE A 49 -19.73 8.11 8.63
C ILE A 49 -18.89 7.84 7.38
N ASN A 50 -17.64 8.28 7.39
CA ASN A 50 -16.75 8.15 6.24
C ASN A 50 -15.90 6.86 6.25
N SER A 51 -16.07 6.00 7.25
CA SER A 51 -15.29 4.75 7.39
C SER A 51 -13.78 4.97 7.39
N ILE A 52 -13.31 6.11 7.94
CA ILE A 52 -11.90 6.46 8.05
C ILE A 52 -11.39 6.28 9.50
N ARG A 53 -10.08 6.11 9.65
CA ARG A 53 -9.43 5.91 10.96
C ARG A 53 -8.35 6.95 11.25
N HIS A 54 -8.14 7.87 10.31
CA HIS A 54 -7.15 8.92 10.37
C HIS A 54 -7.81 10.23 9.96
N LEU A 55 -7.59 11.28 10.72
CA LEU A 55 -8.26 12.56 10.52
C LEU A 55 -7.25 13.70 10.74
N PRO A 56 -6.79 14.36 9.68
CA PRO A 56 -5.97 15.54 9.80
C PRO A 56 -6.75 16.69 10.45
N VAL A 57 -6.08 17.41 11.34
CA VAL A 57 -6.60 18.61 11.98
C VAL A 57 -5.95 19.83 11.31
N VAL A 58 -6.77 20.74 10.79
CA VAL A 58 -6.27 21.89 10.02
C VAL A 58 -6.82 23.23 10.54
N SER A 59 -6.15 24.33 10.18
CA SER A 59 -6.69 25.67 10.30
C SER A 59 -7.63 26.02 9.14
N GLU A 60 -8.26 27.22 9.20
CA GLU A 60 -9.10 27.74 8.11
C GLU A 60 -8.32 27.90 6.79
N GLU A 61 -7.02 28.18 6.86
CA GLU A 61 -6.12 28.28 5.71
C GLU A 61 -5.57 26.91 5.25
N ASN A 62 -6.15 25.80 5.72
CA ASN A 62 -5.72 24.44 5.42
C ASN A 62 -4.29 24.10 5.87
N LEU A 63 -3.75 24.80 6.87
CA LEU A 63 -2.47 24.46 7.47
C LEU A 63 -2.63 23.30 8.44
N LEU A 64 -1.77 22.28 8.33
CA LEU A 64 -1.77 21.15 9.26
C LEU A 64 -1.46 21.61 10.69
N LYS A 65 -2.35 21.33 11.64
CA LYS A 65 -2.21 21.61 13.08
C LYS A 65 -2.00 20.39 13.92
N GLY A 66 -2.41 19.22 13.41
CA GLY A 66 -2.27 17.95 14.11
C GLY A 66 -2.88 16.79 13.33
N PHE A 67 -2.85 15.63 13.95
CA PHE A 67 -3.34 14.41 13.36
C PHE A 67 -4.01 13.54 14.41
N LEU A 68 -5.16 12.99 14.09
CA LEU A 68 -5.94 12.12 14.97
C LEU A 68 -6.07 10.73 14.38
N THR A 69 -5.94 9.75 15.22
CA THR A 69 -6.31 8.38 14.88
C THR A 69 -7.55 7.94 15.67
N LEU A 70 -8.26 6.94 15.18
CA LEU A 70 -9.38 6.35 15.91
C LEU A 70 -8.95 5.78 17.27
N ALA A 71 -7.68 5.38 17.42
CA ALA A 71 -7.13 4.88 18.67
C ALA A 71 -7.02 6.00 19.72
N ASP A 72 -6.53 7.18 19.31
CA ASP A 72 -6.40 8.35 20.18
C ASP A 72 -7.77 8.79 20.69
N LEU A 73 -8.79 8.85 19.82
CA LEU A 73 -10.15 9.20 20.19
C LEU A 73 -10.78 8.19 21.14
N LYS A 74 -10.50 6.89 20.98
CA LYS A 74 -11.01 5.85 21.89
C LYS A 74 -10.44 5.98 23.30
N GLN A 75 -9.20 6.43 23.44
CA GLN A 75 -8.61 6.70 24.77
C GLN A 75 -9.33 7.85 25.47
N GLY A 76 -9.73 8.89 24.74
CA GLY A 76 -10.52 10.00 25.28
C GLY A 76 -11.94 9.63 25.72
N LEU A 77 -12.46 8.46 25.31
CA LEU A 77 -13.80 7.99 25.70
C LEU A 77 -13.84 7.23 27.05
N ILE A 78 -12.71 7.03 27.71
CA ILE A 78 -12.71 6.37 29.04
C ILE A 78 -13.34 7.32 30.06
N PRO A 79 -14.49 6.96 30.70
CA PRO A 79 -15.29 7.88 31.52
C PRO A 79 -14.54 8.51 32.71
N SER A 80 -13.50 7.90 33.20
CA SER A 80 -12.66 8.40 34.32
C SER A 80 -11.72 9.55 33.91
N MET A 81 -11.60 9.85 32.61
CA MET A 81 -10.76 10.92 32.06
C MET A 81 -11.56 12.03 31.36
N LEU A 82 -12.89 11.94 31.32
CA LEU A 82 -13.80 12.85 30.60
C LEU A 82 -14.09 14.19 31.34
N GLY A 83 -13.21 14.66 32.21
CA GLY A 83 -13.25 16.05 32.62
C GLY A 83 -12.53 16.88 31.57
N ASP A 84 -13.28 17.69 30.83
CA ASP A 84 -12.81 18.82 30.01
C ASP A 84 -11.75 18.56 28.91
N LEU A 85 -11.55 17.30 28.45
CA LEU A 85 -10.67 17.03 27.32
C LEU A 85 -11.25 17.59 26.02
N ASN A 86 -10.44 18.35 25.32
CA ASN A 86 -10.73 18.83 23.96
C ASN A 86 -9.93 18.05 22.92
N LEU A 87 -10.24 18.29 21.65
CA LEU A 87 -9.59 17.60 20.54
C LEU A 87 -8.08 17.86 20.48
N GLN A 88 -7.64 19.07 20.88
CA GLN A 88 -6.23 19.45 20.87
C GLN A 88 -5.41 18.69 21.92
N ASP A 89 -6.05 18.16 22.96
CA ASP A 89 -5.40 17.36 23.99
C ASP A 89 -5.13 15.93 23.51
N LEU A 90 -5.92 15.46 22.56
CA LEU A 90 -5.84 14.11 21.99
C LEU A 90 -5.04 14.03 20.69
N MET A 91 -4.93 15.14 19.95
CA MET A 91 -4.25 15.11 18.66
C MET A 91 -2.72 15.02 18.79
N ILE A 92 -2.10 14.32 17.88
CA ILE A 92 -0.66 14.34 17.66
C ILE A 92 -0.31 15.68 17.04
N LYS A 93 0.36 16.58 17.80
CA LYS A 93 0.67 17.96 17.37
C LYS A 93 1.77 18.03 16.30
N GLU A 94 2.71 17.10 16.35
CA GLU A 94 3.82 16.99 15.39
C GLU A 94 3.79 15.59 14.75
N PRO A 95 2.84 15.33 13.85
CA PRO A 95 2.76 14.03 13.21
C PRO A 95 3.93 13.81 12.26
N ILE A 96 4.33 12.55 12.09
CA ILE A 96 5.21 12.17 10.99
C ILE A 96 4.45 12.48 9.70
N MET A 97 5.08 13.21 8.79
CA MET A 97 4.50 13.64 7.52
C MET A 97 5.46 13.40 6.36
N VAL A 98 4.95 13.42 5.16
CA VAL A 98 5.69 13.27 3.91
C VAL A 98 5.25 14.33 2.91
N ARG A 99 6.04 14.48 1.84
CA ARG A 99 5.75 15.42 0.75
C ARG A 99 5.14 14.68 -0.45
N PRO A 100 4.40 15.36 -1.32
CA PRO A 100 3.84 14.75 -2.54
C PRO A 100 4.89 14.16 -3.47
N ASP A 101 6.06 14.80 -3.52
CA ASP A 101 7.20 14.43 -4.36
C ASP A 101 8.16 13.41 -3.73
N ASP A 102 7.92 12.98 -2.49
CA ASP A 102 8.67 11.88 -1.86
C ASP A 102 8.32 10.54 -2.54
N ASP A 103 9.27 9.60 -2.44
CA ASP A 103 9.09 8.24 -2.94
C ASP A 103 8.17 7.44 -2.01
N VAL A 104 7.34 6.58 -2.58
CA VAL A 104 6.40 5.72 -1.82
C VAL A 104 7.13 4.84 -0.81
N GLU A 105 8.35 4.40 -1.13
CA GLU A 105 9.20 3.62 -0.23
C GLU A 105 9.50 4.36 1.07
N ILE A 106 9.61 5.70 1.05
CA ILE A 106 9.80 6.52 2.26
C ILE A 106 8.59 6.37 3.17
N ALA A 107 7.37 6.52 2.62
CA ALA A 107 6.15 6.35 3.39
C ALA A 107 6.03 4.92 3.95
N ALA A 108 6.34 3.91 3.13
CA ALA A 108 6.33 2.51 3.56
C ALA A 108 7.31 2.24 4.71
N GLN A 109 8.53 2.78 4.63
CA GLN A 109 9.53 2.65 5.68
C GLN A 109 9.11 3.36 6.98
N LEU A 110 8.53 4.57 6.89
CA LEU A 110 8.05 5.31 8.05
C LEU A 110 6.89 4.58 8.73
N ILE A 111 5.92 4.08 7.98
CA ILE A 111 4.80 3.28 8.48
C ILE A 111 5.32 2.04 9.22
N TYR A 112 6.23 1.29 8.60
CA TYR A 112 6.81 0.08 9.19
C TYR A 112 7.62 0.38 10.45
N LYS A 113 8.52 1.35 10.40
CA LYS A 113 9.44 1.71 11.48
C LYS A 113 8.71 2.26 12.71
N HIS A 114 7.73 3.14 12.47
CA HIS A 114 7.01 3.83 13.55
C HIS A 114 5.69 3.16 13.92
N LYS A 115 5.31 2.07 13.23
CA LYS A 115 4.08 1.29 13.46
C LYS A 115 2.81 2.16 13.41
N ILE A 116 2.80 3.13 12.50
CA ILE A 116 1.67 4.03 12.25
C ILE A 116 0.83 3.51 11.08
N GLY A 117 -0.48 3.81 11.09
CA GLY A 117 -1.40 3.36 10.05
C GLY A 117 -1.47 4.26 8.82
N GLY A 118 -0.98 5.48 8.94
CA GLY A 118 -0.99 6.49 7.88
C GLY A 118 -0.41 7.81 8.37
N MET A 119 -0.21 8.75 7.46
CA MET A 119 0.36 10.05 7.73
C MET A 119 -0.16 11.12 6.78
N PRO A 120 -0.18 12.40 7.19
CA PRO A 120 -0.53 13.51 6.30
C PRO A 120 0.55 13.72 5.25
N VAL A 121 0.12 14.13 4.06
CA VAL A 121 0.97 14.61 2.97
C VAL A 121 0.88 16.13 2.93
N VAL A 122 2.02 16.79 3.08
CA VAL A 122 2.09 18.24 3.29
C VAL A 122 3.00 18.88 2.26
N ASP A 123 2.55 19.96 1.64
CA ASP A 123 3.36 20.81 0.79
C ASP A 123 3.34 22.26 1.32
N ASN A 124 4.52 22.84 1.58
CA ASN A 124 4.69 24.19 2.11
C ASN A 124 3.80 24.48 3.35
N GLY A 125 3.62 23.50 4.24
CA GLY A 125 2.80 23.61 5.44
C GLY A 125 1.31 23.36 5.24
N GLN A 126 0.84 23.29 3.99
CA GLN A 126 -0.56 23.00 3.66
C GLN A 126 -0.77 21.49 3.52
N LEU A 127 -1.89 21.02 4.03
CA LEU A 127 -2.32 19.65 3.82
C LEU A 127 -2.78 19.47 2.37
N VAL A 128 -2.13 18.56 1.63
CA VAL A 128 -2.49 18.24 0.23
C VAL A 128 -3.01 16.82 0.06
N GLY A 129 -2.86 15.98 1.07
CA GLY A 129 -3.34 14.60 1.01
C GLY A 129 -3.09 13.82 2.29
N ILE A 130 -3.47 12.55 2.24
CA ILE A 130 -3.15 11.55 3.25
C ILE A 130 -2.71 10.26 2.54
N ILE A 131 -1.70 9.59 3.08
CA ILE A 131 -1.29 8.26 2.63
C ILE A 131 -1.34 7.28 3.80
N THR A 132 -1.88 6.09 3.55
CA THR A 132 -2.04 5.05 4.56
C THR A 132 -1.36 3.74 4.15
N ALA A 133 -1.16 2.85 5.13
CA ALA A 133 -0.69 1.48 4.87
C ALA A 133 -1.60 0.72 3.89
N THR A 134 -2.90 1.02 3.90
CA THR A 134 -3.87 0.41 2.99
C THR A 134 -3.65 0.84 1.55
N ASP A 135 -3.31 2.12 1.31
CA ASP A 135 -3.04 2.63 -0.03
C ASP A 135 -1.77 1.98 -0.62
N ILE A 136 -0.72 1.88 0.20
CA ILE A 136 0.52 1.19 -0.18
C ILE A 136 0.28 -0.29 -0.44
N LEU A 137 -0.48 -0.97 0.43
CA LEU A 137 -0.80 -2.39 0.26
C LEU A 137 -1.63 -2.63 -1.01
N ARG A 138 -2.61 -1.77 -1.29
CA ARG A 138 -3.41 -1.83 -2.51
C ARG A 138 -2.53 -1.75 -3.75
N THR A 139 -1.65 -0.75 -3.79
CA THR A 139 -0.73 -0.57 -4.91
C THR A 139 0.19 -1.79 -5.08
N PHE A 140 0.68 -2.35 -3.98
CA PHE A 140 1.46 -3.59 -4.03
C PHE A 140 0.66 -4.77 -4.60
N ILE A 141 -0.60 -4.93 -4.20
CA ILE A 141 -1.51 -5.97 -4.70
C ILE A 141 -1.74 -5.80 -6.22
N ASP A 142 -1.96 -4.55 -6.67
CA ASP A 142 -2.17 -4.22 -8.09
C ASP A 142 -0.88 -4.48 -8.90
N MET A 143 0.27 -4.01 -8.42
CA MET A 143 1.58 -4.26 -9.05
C MET A 143 1.91 -5.75 -9.15
N MET A 144 1.57 -6.53 -8.14
CA MET A 144 1.78 -7.98 -8.13
C MET A 144 0.77 -8.73 -9.00
N GLY A 145 -0.27 -8.08 -9.52
CA GLY A 145 -1.31 -8.72 -10.31
C GLY A 145 -2.13 -9.75 -9.54
N ILE A 146 -2.24 -9.60 -8.19
CA ILE A 146 -2.87 -10.60 -7.32
C ILE A 146 -4.38 -10.70 -7.60
N LEU A 147 -5.03 -9.58 -7.91
CA LEU A 147 -6.47 -9.49 -8.14
C LEU A 147 -6.87 -9.68 -9.62
N THR A 148 -5.91 -9.77 -10.53
CA THR A 148 -6.19 -10.05 -11.93
C THR A 148 -6.26 -11.57 -12.15
N SER A 149 -7.16 -12.02 -13.04
CA SER A 149 -7.23 -13.41 -13.47
C SER A 149 -5.98 -13.73 -14.30
N THR A 150 -4.95 -14.23 -13.64
CA THR A 150 -3.66 -14.51 -14.25
C THR A 150 -3.22 -15.93 -13.91
N SER A 151 -2.53 -16.56 -14.86
CA SER A 151 -1.85 -17.83 -14.61
C SER A 151 -0.61 -17.59 -13.73
N ARG A 152 -0.20 -18.60 -12.98
CA ARG A 152 0.94 -18.49 -12.05
C ARG A 152 1.81 -19.74 -12.10
N ILE A 153 3.13 -19.51 -12.08
CA ILE A 153 4.12 -20.57 -11.91
C ILE A 153 5.13 -20.16 -10.84
N ASP A 154 5.31 -21.01 -9.83
CA ASP A 154 6.28 -20.81 -8.76
C ASP A 154 7.45 -21.77 -8.98
N VAL A 155 8.67 -21.23 -9.04
CA VAL A 155 9.86 -21.98 -9.42
C VAL A 155 10.98 -21.76 -8.41
N ALA A 156 11.50 -22.83 -7.85
CA ALA A 156 12.73 -22.78 -7.09
C ALA A 156 13.91 -22.76 -8.07
N VAL A 157 14.56 -21.60 -8.17
CA VAL A 157 15.63 -21.37 -9.17
C VAL A 157 17.02 -21.65 -8.59
N GLY A 158 17.11 -21.81 -7.27
CA GLY A 158 18.39 -21.93 -6.59
C GLY A 158 19.20 -20.63 -6.59
N ASN A 159 20.46 -20.72 -6.13
CA ASN A 159 21.31 -19.55 -5.94
C ASN A 159 22.36 -19.37 -7.05
N GLN A 160 22.29 -20.17 -8.13
CA GLN A 160 23.28 -20.07 -9.19
C GLN A 160 23.08 -18.79 -10.04
N PRO A 161 24.18 -18.11 -10.41
CA PRO A 161 24.13 -16.97 -11.31
C PRO A 161 23.44 -17.34 -12.64
N GLY A 162 22.53 -16.48 -13.11
CA GLY A 162 21.83 -16.67 -14.39
C GLY A 162 20.63 -17.63 -14.33
N GLY A 163 20.32 -18.24 -13.19
CA GLY A 163 19.16 -19.14 -13.04
C GLY A 163 17.84 -18.45 -13.42
N LEU A 164 17.59 -17.25 -12.90
CA LEU A 164 16.41 -16.47 -13.26
C LEU A 164 16.34 -16.18 -14.78
N LYS A 165 17.48 -15.77 -15.39
CA LYS A 165 17.52 -15.47 -16.83
C LYS A 165 17.10 -16.68 -17.69
N LYS A 166 17.58 -17.89 -17.33
CA LYS A 166 17.20 -19.11 -18.02
C LYS A 166 15.73 -19.46 -17.81
N ALA A 167 15.22 -19.31 -16.58
CA ALA A 167 13.80 -19.55 -16.28
C ALA A 167 12.89 -18.60 -17.07
N LEU A 168 13.21 -17.29 -17.10
CA LEU A 168 12.51 -16.30 -17.90
C LEU A 168 12.50 -16.68 -19.40
N GLN A 169 13.65 -17.11 -19.93
CA GLN A 169 13.74 -17.51 -21.35
C GLN A 169 12.83 -18.72 -21.65
N ILE A 170 12.81 -19.72 -20.76
CA ILE A 170 11.94 -20.90 -20.93
C ILE A 170 10.46 -20.51 -20.94
N VAL A 171 10.04 -19.59 -20.04
CA VAL A 171 8.66 -19.09 -19.96
C VAL A 171 8.30 -18.37 -21.26
N ASN A 172 9.16 -17.46 -21.72
CA ASN A 172 8.95 -16.70 -22.96
C ASN A 172 8.93 -17.61 -24.21
N ASP A 173 9.83 -18.62 -24.31
CA ASP A 173 9.90 -19.57 -25.43
C ASP A 173 8.62 -20.41 -25.55
N LYS A 174 7.82 -20.51 -24.46
CA LYS A 174 6.51 -21.15 -24.47
C LYS A 174 5.37 -20.20 -24.83
N GLY A 175 5.69 -18.96 -25.19
CA GLY A 175 4.72 -17.96 -25.62
C GLY A 175 3.90 -17.36 -24.49
N ALA A 176 4.34 -17.49 -23.24
CA ALA A 176 3.66 -16.87 -22.12
C ALA A 176 4.08 -15.40 -21.97
N ASP A 177 3.10 -14.54 -21.78
CA ASP A 177 3.31 -13.12 -21.47
C ASP A 177 3.48 -12.95 -19.95
N ILE A 178 4.64 -12.44 -19.54
CA ILE A 178 5.01 -12.25 -18.12
C ILE A 178 4.54 -10.88 -17.66
N ILE A 179 3.55 -10.86 -16.76
CA ILE A 179 3.01 -9.63 -16.17
C ILE A 179 3.88 -9.14 -15.00
N ASN A 180 4.30 -10.09 -14.15
CA ASN A 180 5.10 -9.75 -12.97
C ASN A 180 5.98 -10.94 -12.55
N VAL A 181 7.09 -10.63 -11.89
CA VAL A 181 7.97 -11.62 -11.26
C VAL A 181 8.30 -11.19 -9.84
N GLY A 182 7.75 -11.91 -8.86
CA GLY A 182 8.12 -11.76 -7.47
C GLY A 182 9.22 -12.74 -7.07
N MET A 183 9.93 -12.46 -5.98
CA MET A 183 10.94 -13.36 -5.43
C MET A 183 10.88 -13.37 -3.91
N THR A 184 11.00 -14.56 -3.34
CA THR A 184 11.31 -14.76 -1.91
C THR A 184 12.49 -15.70 -1.78
N ALA A 185 13.14 -15.67 -0.61
CA ALA A 185 14.04 -16.74 -0.21
C ALA A 185 13.31 -17.62 0.81
N ASP A 186 13.48 -18.93 0.70
CA ASP A 186 13.00 -19.87 1.72
C ASP A 186 13.91 -19.87 2.96
N GLN A 187 13.59 -20.71 3.93
CA GLN A 187 14.37 -20.85 5.17
C GLN A 187 15.80 -21.37 4.94
N THR A 188 16.07 -22.02 3.81
CA THR A 188 17.39 -22.51 3.40
C THR A 188 18.19 -21.48 2.61
N GLY A 189 17.57 -20.32 2.30
CA GLY A 189 18.14 -19.30 1.44
C GLY A 189 17.99 -19.60 -0.06
N GLN A 190 17.23 -20.65 -0.43
CA GLN A 190 16.92 -20.94 -1.83
C GLN A 190 15.94 -19.91 -2.38
N ARG A 191 16.22 -19.34 -3.55
CA ARG A 191 15.36 -18.34 -4.20
C ARG A 191 14.19 -19.02 -4.91
N VAL A 192 12.98 -18.60 -4.54
CA VAL A 192 11.74 -18.98 -5.20
C VAL A 192 11.20 -17.78 -5.96
N TYR A 193 10.95 -17.96 -7.25
CA TYR A 193 10.38 -16.95 -8.13
C TYR A 193 8.93 -17.26 -8.45
N TYR A 194 8.09 -16.25 -8.35
CA TYR A 194 6.66 -16.28 -8.60
C TYR A 194 6.39 -15.56 -9.91
N PHE A 195 6.22 -16.32 -11.00
CA PHE A 195 5.86 -15.75 -12.30
C PHE A 195 4.35 -15.59 -12.39
N ARG A 196 3.90 -14.36 -12.52
CA ARG A 196 2.52 -14.03 -12.91
C ARG A 196 2.46 -13.84 -14.42
N LEU A 197 1.56 -14.58 -15.05
CA LEU A 197 1.44 -14.62 -16.51
C LEU A 197 0.06 -14.17 -16.93
N ALA A 198 -0.07 -13.60 -18.12
CA ALA A 198 -1.37 -13.49 -18.77
C ALA A 198 -2.02 -14.88 -18.86
N ALA A 199 -3.35 -14.93 -18.88
CA ALA A 199 -4.09 -16.19 -18.86
C ALA A 199 -3.58 -17.16 -19.93
N CYS A 200 -3.00 -18.28 -19.51
CA CYS A 200 -2.44 -19.31 -20.40
C CYS A 200 -2.44 -20.69 -19.75
N LYS A 201 -2.18 -21.73 -20.57
CA LYS A 201 -1.99 -23.10 -20.06
C LYS A 201 -0.57 -23.30 -19.56
N THR A 202 -0.41 -23.48 -18.25
CA THR A 202 0.89 -23.58 -17.57
C THR A 202 1.55 -24.94 -17.70
N ALA A 203 0.82 -26.00 -18.06
CA ALA A 203 1.32 -27.39 -18.09
C ALA A 203 2.57 -27.58 -18.97
N ASN A 204 2.63 -26.93 -20.15
CA ASN A 204 3.77 -27.03 -21.06
C ASN A 204 4.99 -26.27 -20.55
N ILE A 205 4.75 -25.15 -19.86
CA ILE A 205 5.80 -24.33 -19.25
C ILE A 205 6.41 -25.11 -18.09
N LYS A 206 5.55 -25.67 -17.21
CA LYS A 206 5.97 -26.54 -16.10
C LYS A 206 6.88 -27.65 -16.59
N LYS A 207 6.43 -28.45 -17.57
CA LYS A 207 7.25 -29.55 -18.14
C LYS A 207 8.58 -29.07 -18.70
N ALA A 208 8.62 -27.89 -19.33
CA ALA A 208 9.85 -27.33 -19.90
C ALA A 208 10.84 -26.93 -18.81
N LEU A 209 10.35 -26.30 -17.72
CA LEU A 209 11.16 -25.93 -16.56
C LEU A 209 11.73 -27.19 -15.86
N GLU A 210 10.89 -28.16 -15.58
CA GLU A 210 11.29 -29.43 -14.95
C GLU A 210 12.34 -30.20 -15.78
N LYS A 211 12.20 -30.20 -17.12
CA LYS A 211 13.20 -30.80 -18.04
C LYS A 211 14.57 -30.12 -17.94
N GLN A 212 14.64 -28.85 -17.56
CA GLN A 212 15.88 -28.10 -17.38
C GLN A 212 16.40 -28.15 -15.92
N GLY A 213 15.78 -29.00 -15.09
CA GLY A 213 16.22 -29.25 -13.71
C GLY A 213 15.68 -28.23 -12.69
N TYR A 214 14.68 -27.41 -13.05
CA TYR A 214 14.03 -26.55 -12.10
C TYR A 214 12.92 -27.30 -11.33
N GLU A 215 12.83 -27.04 -10.04
CA GLU A 215 11.72 -27.52 -9.23
C GLU A 215 10.54 -26.54 -9.36
N VAL A 216 9.40 -27.02 -9.88
CA VAL A 216 8.18 -26.23 -10.00
C VAL A 216 7.27 -26.52 -8.82
N LEU A 217 7.16 -25.57 -7.91
CA LEU A 217 6.39 -25.68 -6.66
C LEU A 217 4.89 -25.56 -6.86
N ALA A 218 4.47 -24.71 -7.82
CA ALA A 218 3.08 -24.52 -8.20
C ALA A 218 2.95 -24.14 -9.68
N ALA A 219 1.83 -24.55 -10.29
CA ALA A 219 1.45 -24.16 -11.65
C ALA A 219 -0.09 -24.06 -11.69
N LEU A 220 -0.61 -22.85 -11.90
CA LEU A 220 -2.04 -22.51 -11.89
C LEU A 220 -2.38 -21.84 -13.22
N ASP A 221 -3.47 -22.27 -13.85
CA ASP A 221 -4.02 -21.71 -15.11
C ASP A 221 -4.94 -20.52 -14.82
#